data_49d69f6501f8d1d5d24e97b34f943f35
#
_entry.id   49d69f6501f8d1d5d24e97b34f943f35
#
_cell.length_a   1.000
_cell.length_b   1.000
_cell.length_c   1.000
_cell.angle_alpha   90.00
_cell.angle_beta   90.00
_cell.angle_gamma   90.00
#
_symmetry.space_group_name_H-M   'P 1'
#
loop_
_entity.id
_entity.type
_entity.pdbx_description
1 polymer ?
#
loop_
_entity_poly.entity_id
_entity_poly.type
_entity_poly.pdbx_seq_one_letter_code
_entity_poly.pdbx_strand_id
1 'polypeptide(L)'
;MAHRGSIEKEVSVQPDGTKHVAKDRDLSNRPNNYSTMGIRNGNVEVHMTDRSKVPGHIISSDDSKMVKVFSLEMCLIEHRFELVHYAEKGKTPKWGYFPQKGHPELVTKLDGTKATPEFMQAIAYEFYVKNVTFGLLHQWLTDMGMSIFRNTLHNWLKKGKAYLDELVKVLKDVALEKDSIVNCDETWCKVRKYDHYKKCYIWVLVNKAEKVAIFFYDNGSRGREVLTEFIGDVELKALMSDGYTMLIRL
;
A
#
# COMPACT_ATOMS: atom_id res chain seq x y z
N MET A 1 -28.71 -5.56 22.39
CA MET A 1 -29.46 -5.29 21.12
C MET A 1 -28.67 -4.29 20.30
N ALA A 2 -27.99 -4.73 19.27
CA ALA A 2 -27.18 -3.86 18.41
C ALA A 2 -28.02 -3.44 17.21
N HIS A 3 -28.21 -2.13 17.01
CA HIS A 3 -28.84 -1.55 15.84
C HIS A 3 -28.02 -1.85 14.59
N ARG A 4 -28.56 -2.66 13.69
CA ARG A 4 -28.08 -2.75 12.30
C ARG A 4 -28.59 -1.51 11.57
N GLY A 5 -27.68 -0.58 11.26
CA GLY A 5 -27.96 0.50 10.32
C GLY A 5 -28.20 -0.09 8.92
N SER A 6 -29.34 0.24 8.33
CA SER A 6 -29.65 -0.06 6.95
C SER A 6 -28.76 0.74 6.03
N ILE A 7 -27.91 0.05 5.25
CA ILE A 7 -27.13 0.67 4.18
C ILE A 7 -28.12 0.94 3.04
N GLU A 8 -28.32 2.22 2.70
CA GLU A 8 -29.08 2.62 1.52
C GLU A 8 -28.42 2.05 0.26
N LYS A 9 -29.22 1.34 -0.55
CA LYS A 9 -28.76 0.75 -1.81
C LYS A 9 -28.58 1.86 -2.85
N GLU A 10 -27.36 2.08 -3.30
CA GLU A 10 -27.11 2.96 -4.45
C GLU A 10 -27.72 2.33 -5.71
N VAL A 11 -28.67 3.05 -6.30
CA VAL A 11 -29.29 2.70 -7.58
C VAL A 11 -28.60 3.50 -8.69
N SER A 12 -27.82 2.85 -9.54
CA SER A 12 -27.28 3.49 -10.75
C SER A 12 -28.28 3.34 -11.91
N VAL A 13 -28.58 4.45 -12.57
CA VAL A 13 -29.43 4.47 -13.77
C VAL A 13 -28.52 4.50 -15.00
N GLN A 14 -28.70 3.54 -15.90
CA GLN A 14 -28.00 3.50 -17.20
C GLN A 14 -28.61 4.52 -18.17
N PRO A 15 -27.89 4.97 -19.23
CA PRO A 15 -28.41 5.93 -20.21
C PRO A 15 -29.66 5.48 -20.96
N ASP A 16 -29.96 4.18 -20.96
CA ASP A 16 -31.18 3.57 -21.54
C ASP A 16 -32.37 3.55 -20.57
N GLY A 17 -32.25 4.11 -19.37
CA GLY A 17 -33.30 4.15 -18.35
C GLY A 17 -33.46 2.88 -17.54
N THR A 18 -32.64 1.84 -17.74
CA THR A 18 -32.67 0.62 -16.94
C THR A 18 -32.02 0.83 -15.57
N LYS A 19 -32.74 0.48 -14.52
CA LYS A 19 -32.23 0.56 -13.16
C LYS A 19 -31.49 -0.73 -12.80
N HIS A 20 -30.16 -0.66 -12.64
CA HIS A 20 -29.39 -1.73 -12.05
C HIS A 20 -29.38 -1.59 -10.53
N VAL A 21 -30.13 -2.45 -9.85
CA VAL A 21 -29.99 -2.65 -8.41
C VAL A 21 -28.75 -3.52 -8.19
N ALA A 22 -27.74 -2.98 -7.52
CA ALA A 22 -26.58 -3.77 -7.12
C ALA A 22 -27.10 -4.97 -6.28
N LYS A 23 -26.90 -6.19 -6.79
CA LYS A 23 -27.21 -7.40 -6.01
C LYS A 23 -26.34 -7.37 -4.75
N ASP A 24 -26.97 -7.50 -3.59
CA ASP A 24 -26.26 -7.73 -2.33
C ASP A 24 -25.34 -8.94 -2.53
N ARG A 25 -24.04 -8.67 -2.57
CA ARG A 25 -23.07 -9.74 -2.52
C ARG A 25 -23.08 -10.28 -1.10
N ASP A 26 -23.57 -11.48 -0.94
CA ASP A 26 -23.46 -12.20 0.33
C ASP A 26 -21.97 -12.32 0.69
N LEU A 27 -21.54 -11.52 1.67
CA LEU A 27 -20.16 -11.49 2.15
C LEU A 27 -19.88 -12.61 3.16
N SER A 28 -20.93 -13.31 3.64
CA SER A 28 -20.81 -14.36 4.66
C SER A 28 -20.11 -15.63 4.15
N ASN A 29 -20.14 -15.86 2.83
CA ASN A 29 -19.53 -17.01 2.16
C ASN A 29 -18.27 -16.68 1.37
N ARG A 30 -17.59 -15.57 1.65
CA ARG A 30 -16.28 -15.34 1.03
C ARG A 30 -15.29 -16.32 1.66
N PRO A 31 -14.71 -17.25 0.88
CA PRO A 31 -13.60 -18.06 1.37
C PRO A 31 -12.53 -17.12 1.88
N ASN A 32 -11.93 -17.47 3.01
CA ASN A 32 -10.83 -16.68 3.57
C ASN A 32 -9.71 -16.65 2.53
N ASN A 33 -9.64 -15.57 1.74
CA ASN A 33 -8.83 -15.46 0.52
C ASN A 33 -7.33 -15.66 0.78
N TYR A 34 -6.91 -15.56 2.04
CA TYR A 34 -5.53 -15.79 2.46
C TYR A 34 -5.13 -17.26 2.45
N SER A 35 -6.07 -18.19 2.58
CA SER A 35 -5.77 -19.64 2.55
C SER A 35 -5.40 -20.14 1.15
N THR A 36 -5.93 -19.50 0.10
CA THR A 36 -5.73 -19.91 -1.31
C THR A 36 -4.55 -19.19 -1.97
N MET A 37 -3.99 -18.15 -1.33
CA MET A 37 -2.84 -17.43 -1.87
C MET A 37 -1.58 -18.29 -1.73
N GLY A 38 -0.85 -18.45 -2.82
CA GLY A 38 0.38 -19.23 -2.87
C GLY A 38 1.02 -19.23 -4.26
N ILE A 39 2.19 -19.82 -4.37
CA ILE A 39 2.86 -20.07 -5.63
C ILE A 39 2.43 -21.45 -6.14
N ARG A 40 1.93 -21.52 -7.37
CA ARG A 40 1.51 -22.78 -8.01
C ARG A 40 2.67 -23.52 -8.66
N ASN A 41 3.52 -22.78 -9.38
CA ASN A 41 4.67 -23.31 -10.09
C ASN A 41 5.87 -22.39 -9.81
N GLY A 42 6.57 -22.60 -8.72
CA GLY A 42 7.67 -21.73 -8.34
C GLY A 42 8.41 -22.24 -7.11
N ASN A 43 9.38 -21.49 -6.66
CA ASN A 43 10.18 -21.84 -5.50
C ASN A 43 9.38 -21.63 -4.22
N VAL A 44 9.16 -22.70 -3.49
CA VAL A 44 8.53 -22.69 -2.16
C VAL A 44 9.56 -23.18 -1.17
N GLU A 45 9.97 -22.29 -0.26
CA GLU A 45 10.84 -22.65 0.86
C GLU A 45 9.99 -22.89 2.09
N VAL A 46 10.09 -24.08 2.68
CA VAL A 46 9.34 -24.45 3.88
C VAL A 46 10.30 -24.47 5.07
N HIS A 47 9.99 -23.65 6.06
CA HIS A 47 10.81 -23.50 7.27
C HIS A 47 10.02 -24.04 8.46
N MET A 48 10.45 -25.19 8.98
CA MET A 48 9.84 -25.83 10.13
C MET A 48 10.44 -25.30 11.42
N THR A 49 9.63 -25.22 12.48
CA THR A 49 10.08 -24.82 13.81
C THR A 49 10.91 -25.92 14.48
N ASP A 50 12.04 -25.54 15.07
CA ASP A 50 12.78 -26.39 16.00
C ASP A 50 12.07 -26.42 17.34
N ARG A 51 11.33 -27.49 17.58
CA ARG A 51 10.51 -27.63 18.79
C ARG A 51 11.35 -27.70 20.07
N SER A 52 12.65 -28.04 19.99
CA SER A 52 13.54 -28.08 21.13
C SER A 52 13.90 -26.68 21.67
N LYS A 53 13.78 -25.64 20.82
CA LYS A 53 14.06 -24.24 21.19
C LYS A 53 12.85 -23.49 21.70
N VAL A 54 11.68 -24.11 21.73
CA VAL A 54 10.43 -23.45 22.19
C VAL A 54 10.51 -23.27 23.70
N PRO A 55 10.42 -22.03 24.23
CA PRO A 55 10.45 -21.79 25.67
C PRO A 55 9.11 -22.23 26.29
N GLY A 56 9.20 -22.98 27.40
CA GLY A 56 8.03 -23.49 28.10
C GLY A 56 7.48 -24.77 27.49
N HIS A 57 6.18 -24.86 27.25
CA HIS A 57 5.54 -26.04 26.67
C HIS A 57 4.66 -25.70 25.46
N ILE A 58 4.62 -26.61 24.49
CA ILE A 58 3.71 -26.52 23.35
C ILE A 58 2.32 -26.89 23.82
N ILE A 59 1.31 -26.05 23.57
CA ILE A 59 -0.05 -26.20 24.08
C ILE A 59 -0.72 -27.41 23.43
N SER A 60 -0.53 -27.60 22.11
CA SER A 60 -1.02 -28.76 21.39
C SER A 60 -0.05 -29.13 20.28
N SER A 61 0.25 -30.41 20.12
CA SER A 61 1.10 -30.91 19.02
C SER A 61 0.48 -30.65 17.64
N ASP A 62 -0.86 -30.58 17.59
CA ASP A 62 -1.63 -30.43 16.36
C ASP A 62 -1.94 -28.95 16.04
N ASP A 63 -1.66 -28.05 17.00
CA ASP A 63 -1.91 -26.62 16.89
C ASP A 63 -0.69 -25.90 16.31
N SER A 64 -0.34 -26.23 15.07
CA SER A 64 0.64 -25.45 14.29
C SER A 64 -0.05 -24.74 13.15
N LYS A 65 0.43 -23.54 12.80
CA LYS A 65 -0.06 -22.83 11.63
C LYS A 65 1.11 -22.40 10.73
N MET A 66 0.90 -22.55 9.42
CA MET A 66 1.83 -22.07 8.43
C MET A 66 1.56 -20.59 8.14
N VAL A 67 2.59 -19.76 8.27
CA VAL A 67 2.57 -18.37 7.81
C VAL A 67 3.32 -18.29 6.50
N LYS A 68 2.69 -17.69 5.50
CA LYS A 68 3.28 -17.50 4.17
C LYS A 68 3.77 -16.07 4.03
N VAL A 69 5.01 -15.91 3.60
CA VAL A 69 5.62 -14.62 3.25
C VAL A 69 6.19 -14.74 1.84
N PHE A 70 6.03 -13.71 1.02
CA PHE A 70 6.52 -13.67 -0.34
C PHE A 70 7.66 -12.67 -0.45
N SER A 71 8.76 -13.10 -1.05
CA SER A 71 9.89 -12.27 -1.45
C SER A 71 10.08 -12.33 -2.97
N LEU A 72 10.75 -11.33 -3.52
CA LEU A 72 11.12 -11.29 -4.93
C LEU A 72 12.63 -11.06 -5.00
N GLU A 73 13.30 -12.07 -5.54
CA GLU A 73 14.72 -11.99 -5.90
C GLU A 73 14.85 -12.02 -7.43
N MET A 74 15.58 -12.98 -7.98
CA MET A 74 15.54 -13.30 -9.43
C MET A 74 14.28 -14.07 -9.80
N CYS A 75 13.59 -14.64 -8.81
CA CYS A 75 12.33 -15.36 -8.93
C CYS A 75 11.42 -15.02 -7.74
N LEU A 76 10.13 -15.32 -7.89
CA LEU A 76 9.18 -15.21 -6.79
C LEU A 76 9.36 -16.42 -5.85
N ILE A 77 9.56 -16.14 -4.57
CA ILE A 77 9.74 -17.15 -3.52
C ILE A 77 8.58 -17.06 -2.53
N GLU A 78 8.00 -18.21 -2.19
CA GLU A 78 7.02 -18.34 -1.10
C GLU A 78 7.71 -19.01 0.10
N HIS A 79 8.01 -18.23 1.13
CA HIS A 79 8.49 -18.76 2.40
C HIS A 79 7.32 -19.22 3.26
N ARG A 80 7.36 -20.45 3.72
CA ARG A 80 6.35 -21.04 4.62
C ARG A 80 6.98 -21.36 5.96
N PHE A 81 6.56 -20.64 7.01
CA PHE A 81 7.07 -20.80 8.36
C PHE A 81 6.05 -21.54 9.23
N GLU A 82 6.48 -22.61 9.89
CA GLU A 82 5.68 -23.31 10.89
C GLU A 82 5.75 -22.56 12.23
N LEU A 83 4.64 -21.96 12.65
CA LEU A 83 4.55 -21.38 13.98
C LEU A 83 3.91 -22.39 14.93
N VAL A 84 4.49 -22.51 16.12
CA VAL A 84 3.94 -23.34 17.21
C VAL A 84 3.29 -22.46 18.27
N HIS A 85 2.20 -22.98 18.84
CA HIS A 85 1.52 -22.36 19.97
C HIS A 85 2.16 -22.83 21.26
N TYR A 86 2.77 -21.94 22.02
CA TYR A 86 3.50 -22.28 23.24
C TYR A 86 3.20 -21.32 24.40
N ALA A 87 3.42 -21.80 25.61
CA ALA A 87 3.28 -20.99 26.81
C ALA A 87 4.51 -21.13 27.70
N GLU A 88 5.00 -19.99 28.17
CA GLU A 88 5.97 -19.89 29.26
C GLU A 88 5.22 -19.78 30.59
N LYS A 89 5.82 -20.32 31.68
CA LYS A 89 5.20 -20.26 33.02
C LYS A 89 4.87 -18.82 33.42
N GLY A 90 3.60 -18.56 33.72
CA GLY A 90 3.13 -17.23 34.14
C GLY A 90 2.91 -16.21 33.02
N LYS A 91 3.04 -16.60 31.76
CA LYS A 91 2.78 -15.73 30.61
C LYS A 91 1.60 -16.22 29.77
N THR A 92 0.98 -15.30 29.06
CA THR A 92 -0.09 -15.62 28.10
C THR A 92 0.46 -16.46 26.95
N PRO A 93 -0.27 -17.50 26.49
CA PRO A 93 0.12 -18.28 25.33
C PRO A 93 0.30 -17.43 24.07
N LYS A 94 1.31 -17.76 23.26
CA LYS A 94 1.64 -17.04 22.02
C LYS A 94 2.12 -17.97 20.91
N TRP A 95 2.05 -17.49 19.68
CA TRP A 95 2.59 -18.17 18.52
C TRP A 95 4.04 -17.73 18.28
N GLY A 96 4.93 -18.66 17.99
CA GLY A 96 6.33 -18.36 17.70
C GLY A 96 6.93 -19.31 16.67
N TYR A 97 7.92 -18.80 15.94
CA TYR A 97 8.79 -19.56 15.07
C TYR A 97 10.18 -19.64 15.71
N PHE A 98 10.76 -20.82 15.72
CA PHE A 98 12.09 -21.10 16.26
C PHE A 98 12.88 -21.85 15.20
N PRO A 99 13.83 -21.17 14.50
CA PRO A 99 14.48 -21.75 13.34
C PRO A 99 15.34 -22.96 13.71
N GLN A 100 15.29 -23.98 12.90
CA GLN A 100 16.23 -25.10 12.92
C GLN A 100 17.63 -24.60 12.52
N LYS A 101 18.69 -25.38 12.88
CA LYS A 101 20.04 -25.02 12.51
C LYS A 101 20.19 -24.96 10.98
N GLY A 102 20.68 -23.85 10.46
CA GLY A 102 20.84 -23.62 9.02
C GLY A 102 19.60 -23.06 8.32
N HIS A 103 18.49 -22.87 9.04
CA HIS A 103 17.30 -22.17 8.49
C HIS A 103 17.30 -20.70 8.87
N PRO A 104 16.74 -19.82 8.03
CA PRO A 104 16.67 -18.40 8.29
C PRO A 104 15.74 -18.07 9.46
N GLU A 105 15.95 -16.91 10.05
CA GLU A 105 14.95 -16.27 10.93
C GLU A 105 13.69 -15.94 10.16
N LEU A 106 12.61 -15.63 10.89
CA LEU A 106 11.36 -15.23 10.26
C LEU A 106 11.58 -14.02 9.34
N VAL A 107 11.29 -14.19 8.06
CA VAL A 107 11.45 -13.11 7.08
C VAL A 107 10.53 -11.94 7.44
N THR A 108 11.10 -10.75 7.51
CA THR A 108 10.35 -9.53 7.78
C THR A 108 9.33 -9.27 6.67
N LYS A 109 8.13 -8.97 7.04
CA LYS A 109 7.04 -8.57 6.14
C LYS A 109 6.49 -7.21 6.55
N LEU A 110 5.95 -6.48 5.60
CA LEU A 110 5.23 -5.24 5.91
C LEU A 110 3.92 -5.54 6.62
N ASP A 111 3.60 -4.73 7.62
CA ASP A 111 2.39 -4.90 8.43
C ASP A 111 1.12 -4.94 7.60
N GLY A 112 0.28 -5.93 7.93
CA GLY A 112 -0.96 -6.21 7.22
C GLY A 112 -0.79 -6.68 5.78
N THR A 113 0.42 -7.12 5.40
CA THR A 113 0.69 -7.78 4.11
C THR A 113 1.30 -9.16 4.34
N LYS A 114 1.56 -9.89 3.24
CA LYS A 114 2.41 -11.09 3.22
C LYS A 114 3.64 -10.87 2.32
N ALA A 115 4.01 -9.63 2.08
CA ALA A 115 5.11 -9.23 1.22
C ALA A 115 6.29 -8.74 2.06
N THR A 116 7.51 -9.09 1.64
CA THR A 116 8.72 -8.47 2.18
C THR A 116 8.83 -7.02 1.70
N PRO A 117 9.63 -6.17 2.37
CA PRO A 117 9.90 -4.81 1.90
C PRO A 117 10.40 -4.76 0.46
N GLU A 118 11.30 -5.67 0.08
CA GLU A 118 11.89 -5.76 -1.27
C GLU A 118 10.83 -6.11 -2.32
N PHE A 119 9.92 -7.04 -1.99
CA PHE A 119 8.81 -7.38 -2.87
C PHE A 119 7.85 -6.19 -3.05
N MET A 120 7.54 -5.49 -1.96
CA MET A 120 6.73 -4.27 -2.01
C MET A 120 7.41 -3.17 -2.83
N GLN A 121 8.72 -2.99 -2.68
CA GLN A 121 9.50 -2.05 -3.49
C GLN A 121 9.41 -2.40 -4.98
N ALA A 122 9.57 -3.68 -5.33
CA ALA A 122 9.51 -4.13 -6.72
C ALA A 122 8.14 -3.83 -7.36
N ILE A 123 7.03 -4.20 -6.71
CA ILE A 123 5.70 -3.95 -7.25
C ILE A 123 5.34 -2.45 -7.28
N ALA A 124 5.80 -1.67 -6.30
CA ALA A 124 5.61 -0.23 -6.27
C ALA A 124 6.40 0.46 -7.40
N TYR A 125 7.63 0.02 -7.65
CA TYR A 125 8.46 0.53 -8.74
C TYR A 125 7.82 0.26 -10.11
N GLU A 126 7.37 -0.97 -10.36
CA GLU A 126 6.66 -1.30 -11.60
C GLU A 126 5.40 -0.43 -11.79
N PHE A 127 4.64 -0.25 -10.73
CA PHE A 127 3.37 0.47 -10.79
C PHE A 127 3.56 1.99 -10.88
N TYR A 128 4.34 2.59 -9.99
CA TYR A 128 4.46 4.05 -9.88
C TYR A 128 5.53 4.66 -10.78
N VAL A 129 6.64 3.95 -11.02
CA VAL A 129 7.77 4.49 -11.77
C VAL A 129 7.69 4.09 -13.24
N LYS A 130 7.44 2.80 -13.51
CA LYS A 130 7.32 2.31 -14.89
C LYS A 130 5.92 2.47 -15.49
N ASN A 131 4.95 2.98 -14.72
CA ASN A 131 3.56 3.15 -15.14
C ASN A 131 2.89 1.87 -15.67
N VAL A 132 3.30 0.71 -15.15
CA VAL A 132 2.65 -0.56 -15.47
C VAL A 132 1.22 -0.51 -14.95
N THR A 133 0.24 -0.78 -15.81
CA THR A 133 -1.15 -0.77 -15.36
C THR A 133 -1.39 -1.84 -14.31
N PHE A 134 -2.34 -1.58 -13.42
CA PHE A 134 -2.67 -2.52 -12.36
C PHE A 134 -3.06 -3.91 -12.87
N GLY A 135 -3.71 -3.97 -14.03
CA GLY A 135 -4.06 -5.24 -14.69
C GLY A 135 -2.83 -6.02 -15.14
N LEU A 136 -1.86 -5.34 -15.76
CA LEU A 136 -0.59 -5.94 -16.19
C LEU A 136 0.28 -6.36 -15.01
N LEU A 137 0.34 -5.56 -13.95
CA LEU A 137 1.05 -5.91 -12.72
C LEU A 137 0.48 -7.20 -12.10
N HIS A 138 -0.84 -7.30 -12.01
CA HIS A 138 -1.50 -8.51 -11.52
C HIS A 138 -1.23 -9.71 -12.43
N GLN A 139 -1.28 -9.52 -13.76
CA GLN A 139 -0.99 -10.58 -14.74
C GLN A 139 0.46 -11.05 -14.60
N TRP A 140 1.42 -10.14 -14.53
CA TRP A 140 2.84 -10.46 -14.33
C TRP A 140 3.07 -11.33 -13.09
N LEU A 141 2.46 -10.98 -11.95
CA LEU A 141 2.56 -11.81 -10.73
C LEU A 141 1.91 -13.19 -10.92
N THR A 142 0.81 -13.24 -11.65
CA THR A 142 0.11 -14.50 -11.97
C THR A 142 0.96 -15.40 -12.87
N ASP A 143 1.62 -14.81 -13.87
CA ASP A 143 2.51 -15.53 -14.80
C ASP A 143 3.76 -16.08 -14.07
N MET A 144 4.23 -15.37 -13.04
CA MET A 144 5.26 -15.89 -12.13
C MET A 144 4.74 -16.96 -11.15
N GLY A 145 3.48 -17.37 -11.27
CA GLY A 145 2.86 -18.43 -10.48
C GLY A 145 2.21 -17.95 -9.17
N MET A 146 2.12 -16.65 -8.90
CA MET A 146 1.49 -16.13 -7.70
C MET A 146 -0.03 -16.12 -7.82
N SER A 147 -0.71 -16.88 -6.98
CA SER A 147 -2.17 -16.75 -6.83
C SER A 147 -2.51 -15.62 -5.86
N ILE A 148 -2.86 -14.46 -6.39
CA ILE A 148 -3.24 -13.28 -5.61
C ILE A 148 -4.52 -12.65 -6.19
N PHE A 149 -5.41 -12.18 -5.33
CA PHE A 149 -6.59 -11.42 -5.79
C PHE A 149 -6.21 -9.95 -6.06
N ARG A 150 -6.81 -9.38 -7.10
CA ARG A 150 -6.59 -7.96 -7.47
C ARG A 150 -6.81 -7.02 -6.30
N ASN A 151 -7.88 -7.21 -5.52
CA ASN A 151 -8.16 -6.37 -4.35
C ASN A 151 -7.07 -6.49 -3.26
N THR A 152 -6.49 -7.68 -3.08
CA THR A 152 -5.39 -7.88 -2.12
C THR A 152 -4.15 -7.12 -2.58
N LEU A 153 -3.77 -7.24 -3.85
CA LEU A 153 -2.65 -6.50 -4.42
C LEU A 153 -2.85 -4.97 -4.31
N HIS A 154 -4.05 -4.49 -4.63
CA HIS A 154 -4.39 -3.07 -4.48
C HIS A 154 -4.25 -2.59 -3.02
N ASN A 155 -4.72 -3.40 -2.06
CA ASN A 155 -4.58 -3.08 -0.64
C ASN A 155 -3.12 -3.09 -0.19
N TRP A 156 -2.29 -3.96 -0.74
CA TRP A 156 -0.85 -3.96 -0.46
C TRP A 156 -0.17 -2.69 -0.98
N LEU A 157 -0.46 -2.28 -2.21
CA LEU A 157 0.06 -1.01 -2.75
C LEU A 157 -0.37 0.20 -1.90
N LYS A 158 -1.62 0.23 -1.43
CA LYS A 158 -2.08 1.28 -0.50
C LYS A 158 -1.29 1.30 0.82
N LYS A 159 -0.95 0.13 1.36
CA LYS A 159 -0.14 0.03 2.58
C LYS A 159 1.31 0.44 2.32
N GLY A 160 1.88 0.02 1.19
CA GLY A 160 3.20 0.48 0.76
C GLY A 160 3.26 2.01 0.62
N LYS A 161 2.20 2.62 0.08
CA LYS A 161 2.09 4.09 -0.01
C LYS A 161 2.26 4.78 1.35
N ALA A 162 1.70 4.23 2.43
CA ALA A 162 1.81 4.85 3.76
C ALA A 162 3.27 5.00 4.23
N TYR A 163 4.15 4.06 3.89
CA TYR A 163 5.59 4.20 4.16
C TYR A 163 6.24 5.28 3.27
N LEU A 164 5.80 5.39 2.02
CA LEU A 164 6.28 6.43 1.10
C LEU A 164 5.82 7.83 1.56
N ASP A 165 4.64 7.95 2.16
CA ASP A 165 4.14 9.22 2.69
C ASP A 165 5.05 9.81 3.78
N GLU A 166 5.71 8.96 4.59
CA GLU A 166 6.71 9.43 5.57
C GLU A 166 7.97 9.98 4.88
N LEU A 167 8.42 9.35 3.78
CA LEU A 167 9.53 9.87 2.98
C LEU A 167 9.17 11.22 2.32
N VAL A 168 7.93 11.38 1.85
CA VAL A 168 7.46 12.63 1.26
C VAL A 168 7.52 13.77 2.28
N LYS A 169 7.23 13.53 3.55
CA LYS A 169 7.39 14.55 4.62
C LYS A 169 8.82 15.02 4.72
N VAL A 170 9.79 14.10 4.79
CA VAL A 170 11.22 14.44 4.85
C VAL A 170 11.65 15.21 3.60
N LEU A 171 11.23 14.76 2.41
CA LEU A 171 11.53 15.46 1.15
C LEU A 171 10.89 16.85 1.11
N LYS A 172 9.71 17.02 1.70
CA LYS A 172 9.06 18.32 1.83
C LYS A 172 9.88 19.26 2.72
N ASP A 173 10.37 18.78 3.85
CA ASP A 173 11.23 19.57 4.75
C ASP A 173 12.51 20.01 4.05
N VAL A 174 13.14 19.13 3.28
CA VAL A 174 14.32 19.47 2.45
C VAL A 174 13.96 20.48 1.35
N ALA A 175 12.84 20.29 0.66
CA ALA A 175 12.44 21.18 -0.44
C ALA A 175 12.06 22.58 0.03
N LEU A 176 11.51 22.68 1.25
CA LEU A 176 11.02 23.90 1.88
C LEU A 176 11.94 24.40 3.00
N GLU A 177 13.23 24.09 2.95
CA GLU A 177 14.17 24.62 3.92
C GLU A 177 14.16 26.16 3.90
N LYS A 178 14.35 26.77 5.07
CA LYS A 178 14.40 28.23 5.20
C LYS A 178 15.38 28.84 4.20
N ASP A 179 15.00 29.99 3.64
CA ASP A 179 15.77 30.73 2.63
C ASP A 179 15.97 29.98 1.30
N SER A 180 15.22 28.91 1.06
CA SER A 180 15.27 28.21 -0.24
C SER A 180 14.55 28.96 -1.35
N ILE A 181 14.94 28.67 -2.60
CA ILE A 181 14.26 29.15 -3.80
C ILE A 181 13.53 27.97 -4.43
N VAL A 182 12.22 28.07 -4.52
CA VAL A 182 11.38 27.01 -5.08
C VAL A 182 10.60 27.49 -6.30
N ASN A 183 10.44 26.60 -7.27
CA ASN A 183 9.56 26.79 -8.41
C ASN A 183 8.25 26.06 -8.16
N CYS A 184 7.13 26.71 -8.49
CA CYS A 184 5.81 26.09 -8.38
C CYS A 184 5.05 26.24 -9.70
N ASP A 185 4.38 25.19 -10.09
CA ASP A 185 3.54 25.17 -11.28
C ASP A 185 2.36 24.21 -11.05
N GLU A 186 1.30 24.33 -11.85
CA GLU A 186 0.19 23.40 -11.80
C GLU A 186 -0.19 22.93 -13.21
N THR A 187 -0.62 21.68 -13.29
CA THR A 187 -1.20 21.10 -14.49
C THR A 187 -2.59 20.56 -14.22
N TRP A 188 -3.46 20.63 -15.22
CA TRP A 188 -4.80 20.10 -15.07
C TRP A 188 -4.90 18.65 -15.56
N CYS A 189 -5.78 17.89 -14.92
CA CYS A 189 -6.17 16.55 -15.34
C CYS A 189 -7.68 16.37 -15.25
N LYS A 190 -8.20 15.42 -16.03
CA LYS A 190 -9.61 15.02 -15.93
C LYS A 190 -9.74 13.88 -14.93
N VAL A 191 -10.47 14.10 -13.85
CA VAL A 191 -10.79 13.07 -12.87
C VAL A 191 -12.25 12.66 -13.04
N ARG A 192 -12.48 11.36 -13.20
CA ARG A 192 -13.84 10.82 -13.29
C ARG A 192 -14.47 10.82 -11.90
N LYS A 193 -15.58 11.53 -11.76
CA LYS A 193 -16.45 11.49 -10.58
C LYS A 193 -17.81 10.96 -11.01
N TYR A 194 -18.16 9.76 -10.53
CA TYR A 194 -19.45 9.11 -10.80
C TYR A 194 -19.80 9.08 -12.31
N ASP A 195 -20.65 10.00 -12.75
CA ASP A 195 -21.24 10.12 -14.09
C ASP A 195 -20.57 11.18 -14.99
N HIS A 196 -19.70 12.02 -14.43
CA HIS A 196 -19.06 13.11 -15.16
C HIS A 196 -17.54 13.21 -14.88
N TYR A 197 -16.87 13.98 -15.74
CA TYR A 197 -15.47 14.33 -15.54
C TYR A 197 -15.34 15.72 -14.92
N LYS A 198 -14.58 15.82 -13.83
CA LYS A 198 -14.19 17.09 -13.22
C LYS A 198 -12.79 17.45 -13.67
N LYS A 199 -12.59 18.72 -14.07
CA LYS A 199 -11.25 19.29 -14.25
C LYS A 199 -10.62 19.50 -12.86
N CYS A 200 -9.50 18.85 -12.63
CA CYS A 200 -8.75 18.92 -11.37
C CYS A 200 -7.32 19.34 -11.65
N TYR A 201 -6.61 19.79 -10.63
CA TYR A 201 -5.23 20.27 -10.76
C TYR A 201 -4.30 19.46 -9.88
N ILE A 202 -3.13 19.17 -10.44
CA ILE A 202 -1.97 18.60 -9.75
C ILE A 202 -0.94 19.70 -9.70
N TRP A 203 -0.42 19.96 -8.53
CA TRP A 203 0.64 20.93 -8.27
C TRP A 203 1.98 20.24 -8.27
N VAL A 204 3.02 20.96 -8.69
CA VAL A 204 4.40 20.55 -8.54
C VAL A 204 5.18 21.69 -7.88
N LEU A 205 6.02 21.33 -6.92
CA LEU A 205 6.97 22.21 -6.28
C LEU A 205 8.37 21.65 -6.49
N VAL A 206 9.29 22.46 -6.96
CA VAL A 206 10.65 22.05 -7.32
C VAL A 206 11.68 22.93 -6.62
N ASN A 207 12.51 22.33 -5.78
CA ASN A 207 13.74 22.92 -5.31
C ASN A 207 14.90 22.40 -6.17
N LYS A 208 15.45 23.26 -7.03
CA LYS A 208 16.53 22.88 -7.97
C LYS A 208 17.86 22.68 -7.27
N ALA A 209 18.12 23.40 -6.18
CA ALA A 209 19.37 23.30 -5.42
C ALA A 209 19.47 21.92 -4.77
N GLU A 210 18.40 21.49 -4.11
CA GLU A 210 18.30 20.20 -3.43
C GLU A 210 17.92 19.05 -4.37
N LYS A 211 17.62 19.33 -5.65
CA LYS A 211 17.17 18.36 -6.66
C LYS A 211 15.92 17.59 -6.24
N VAL A 212 15.01 18.25 -5.54
CA VAL A 212 13.75 17.68 -5.06
C VAL A 212 12.60 18.23 -5.87
N ALA A 213 11.71 17.35 -6.34
CA ALA A 213 10.43 17.68 -6.95
C ALA A 213 9.31 16.93 -6.21
N ILE A 214 8.30 17.67 -5.77
CA ILE A 214 7.15 17.12 -5.05
C ILE A 214 5.88 17.43 -5.81
N PHE A 215 5.12 16.38 -6.12
CA PHE A 215 3.79 16.50 -6.69
C PHE A 215 2.76 16.35 -5.58
N PHE A 216 1.76 17.23 -5.56
CA PHE A 216 0.68 17.15 -4.58
C PHE A 216 -0.67 17.48 -5.20
N TYR A 217 -1.72 16.98 -4.56
CA TYR A 217 -3.09 17.08 -5.05
C TYR A 217 -4.01 17.28 -3.85
N ASP A 218 -4.76 18.37 -3.87
CA ASP A 218 -5.79 18.64 -2.87
C ASP A 218 -7.15 18.79 -3.54
N ASN A 219 -7.94 17.72 -3.54
CA ASN A 219 -9.30 17.65 -4.11
C ASN A 219 -9.45 18.26 -5.51
N GLY A 220 -8.33 18.49 -6.21
CA GLY A 220 -8.25 19.08 -7.54
C GLY A 220 -8.48 20.59 -7.55
N SER A 221 -8.32 21.26 -6.42
CA SER A 221 -8.37 22.72 -6.35
C SER A 221 -7.19 23.35 -7.10
N ARG A 222 -7.45 24.52 -7.70
CA ARG A 222 -6.45 25.43 -8.26
C ARG A 222 -6.24 26.65 -7.35
N GLY A 223 -6.91 26.67 -6.22
CA GLY A 223 -6.88 27.81 -5.31
C GLY A 223 -5.50 28.04 -4.70
N ARG A 224 -5.19 29.31 -4.44
CA ARG A 224 -3.97 29.72 -3.77
C ARG A 224 -3.79 29.07 -2.40
N GLU A 225 -4.89 28.84 -1.71
CA GLU A 225 -4.95 28.19 -0.40
C GLU A 225 -4.25 26.83 -0.38
N VAL A 226 -4.33 26.06 -1.48
CA VAL A 226 -3.67 24.75 -1.62
C VAL A 226 -2.15 24.89 -1.49
N LEU A 227 -1.59 25.89 -2.17
CA LEU A 227 -0.15 26.14 -2.13
C LEU A 227 0.28 26.72 -0.78
N THR A 228 -0.50 27.67 -0.24
CA THR A 228 -0.22 28.28 1.07
C THR A 228 -0.25 27.24 2.19
N GLU A 229 -1.26 26.35 2.18
CA GLU A 229 -1.36 25.26 3.16
C GLU A 229 -0.24 24.25 2.99
N PHE A 230 0.16 23.96 1.74
CA PHE A 230 1.27 23.04 1.48
C PHE A 230 2.60 23.61 1.94
N ILE A 231 2.91 24.89 1.69
CA ILE A 231 4.15 25.53 2.13
C ILE A 231 4.13 25.73 3.66
N GLY A 232 2.99 26.13 4.24
CA GLY A 232 2.89 26.46 5.66
C GLY A 232 3.59 27.77 6.00
N ASP A 233 4.14 27.87 7.21
CA ASP A 233 4.77 29.08 7.78
C ASP A 233 6.27 29.20 7.42
N VAL A 234 6.73 28.51 6.39
CA VAL A 234 8.15 28.53 6.01
C VAL A 234 8.49 29.81 5.28
N GLU A 235 9.54 30.50 5.74
CA GLU A 235 10.12 31.68 5.08
C GLU A 235 11.00 31.24 3.90
N LEU A 236 10.47 31.36 2.69
CA LEU A 236 11.21 31.11 1.46
C LEU A 236 11.94 32.36 1.00
N LYS A 237 13.13 32.24 0.44
CA LYS A 237 13.83 33.36 -0.22
C LYS A 237 13.09 33.82 -1.46
N ALA A 238 12.56 32.90 -2.24
CA ALA A 238 11.71 33.19 -3.40
C ALA A 238 10.81 32.01 -3.75
N LEU A 239 9.59 32.33 -4.14
CA LEU A 239 8.68 31.41 -4.83
C LEU A 239 8.51 31.88 -6.28
N MET A 240 8.92 31.05 -7.23
CA MET A 240 8.86 31.32 -8.66
C MET A 240 7.68 30.57 -9.29
N SER A 241 6.86 31.28 -10.05
CA SER A 241 5.73 30.70 -10.81
C SER A 241 5.68 31.29 -12.23
N ASP A 242 4.80 30.75 -13.06
CA ASP A 242 4.55 31.22 -14.43
C ASP A 242 3.81 32.56 -14.53
N GLY A 243 3.59 33.24 -13.40
CA GLY A 243 2.91 34.54 -13.34
C GLY A 243 1.38 34.41 -13.23
N TYR A 244 0.86 33.25 -12.87
CA TYR A 244 -0.57 33.12 -12.55
C TYR A 244 -0.95 34.10 -11.45
N THR A 245 -1.86 35.02 -11.77
CA THR A 245 -2.17 36.20 -10.96
C THR A 245 -2.57 35.91 -9.52
N MET A 246 -3.05 34.72 -9.20
CA MET A 246 -3.39 34.32 -7.83
C MET A 246 -2.15 33.98 -6.97
N LEU A 247 -0.97 33.75 -7.57
CA LEU A 247 0.27 33.40 -6.85
C LEU A 247 1.15 34.62 -6.53
N ILE A 248 0.91 35.76 -7.17
CA ILE A 248 1.75 36.97 -7.07
C ILE A 248 1.67 37.69 -5.70
N ARG A 249 0.81 37.24 -4.78
CA ARG A 249 0.58 37.86 -3.47
C ARG A 249 0.83 36.93 -2.28
N LEU A 250 1.79 36.05 -2.39
CA LEU A 250 2.29 35.25 -1.23
C LEU A 250 3.27 36.04 -0.42
#